data_8870d0c61bd3a852a5f765c4442ddd9a
#
_entry.id   8870d0c61bd3a852a5f765c4442ddd9a
#
_cell.length_a   1.000
_cell.length_b   1.000
_cell.length_c   1.000
_cell.angle_alpha   90.00
_cell.angle_beta   90.00
_cell.angle_gamma   90.00
#
_symmetry.space_group_name_H-M   'P 1'
#
loop_
_entity.id
_entity.type
_entity.pdbx_description
1 polymer ?
#
loop_
_entity_poly.entity_id
_entity_poly.type
_entity_poly.pdbx_seq_one_letter_code
_entity_poly.pdbx_strand_id
1 'polypeptide(L)'
;MKKAILLITTLLALVSCSERTPQDLFDEDKSGVVLILNEYYYTMKLPNGNTLYFTGIDNDGSLENLSADYNDIKGKRQTLSGTGFFIDKQGTIMTNRHVAQPAIDKKAVKESYNSLVASLKAYFGAQMEELADQYRTLENQKSDCVSFDFYGNAYQDEEKLQAITTQQGELEEQFNQLRDVRESMNDHVSLDELQIAVVCEVGIAYNNTYVTSSSD
;
A
#
# COMPACT_ATOMS: atom_id res chain seq x y z
N MET A 1 -80.04 8.61 15.57
CA MET A 1 -78.78 8.67 16.36
C MET A 1 -77.69 7.72 15.93
N LYS A 2 -77.93 6.42 15.68
CA LYS A 2 -76.91 5.45 15.23
C LYS A 2 -76.23 5.78 13.91
N LYS A 3 -76.94 6.39 12.92
CA LYS A 3 -76.38 6.80 11.61
C LYS A 3 -75.46 8.02 11.70
N ALA A 4 -75.74 8.95 12.64
CA ALA A 4 -74.90 10.14 12.84
C ALA A 4 -73.56 9.77 13.54
N ILE A 5 -73.57 8.84 14.48
CA ILE A 5 -72.39 8.35 15.15
C ILE A 5 -71.47 7.62 14.16
N LEU A 6 -72.00 6.83 13.25
CA LEU A 6 -71.24 6.12 12.21
C LEU A 6 -70.56 7.10 11.23
N LEU A 7 -71.22 8.19 10.89
CA LEU A 7 -70.69 9.23 10.00
C LEU A 7 -69.52 10.03 10.67
N ILE A 8 -69.65 10.29 11.96
CA ILE A 8 -68.60 11.02 12.75
C ILE A 8 -67.37 10.11 12.91
N THR A 9 -67.53 8.82 13.21
CA THR A 9 -66.42 7.88 13.31
C THR A 9 -65.69 7.68 11.97
N THR A 10 -66.39 7.66 10.84
CA THR A 10 -65.76 7.58 9.49
C THR A 10 -65.01 8.87 9.14
N LEU A 11 -65.56 10.04 9.54
CA LEU A 11 -64.89 11.32 9.30
C LEU A 11 -63.60 11.49 10.13
N LEU A 12 -63.62 11.02 11.40
CA LEU A 12 -62.45 11.00 12.27
C LEU A 12 -61.35 10.02 11.79
N ALA A 13 -61.69 8.93 11.13
CA ALA A 13 -60.73 8.00 10.54
C ALA A 13 -60.03 8.57 9.28
N LEU A 14 -60.64 9.54 8.59
CA LEU A 14 -60.07 10.17 7.38
C LEU A 14 -59.08 11.30 7.74
N VAL A 15 -59.08 11.81 8.97
CA VAL A 15 -58.19 12.91 9.40
C VAL A 15 -56.87 12.34 10.00
N SER A 16 -56.75 11.03 10.17
CA SER A 16 -55.63 10.40 10.86
C SER A 16 -54.37 10.14 10.00
N CYS A 17 -54.42 10.46 8.69
CA CYS A 17 -53.25 10.42 7.85
C CYS A 17 -52.89 11.86 7.43
N SER A 18 -52.27 12.62 8.29
CA SER A 18 -51.50 13.76 7.84
C SER A 18 -50.26 13.17 7.13
N GLU A 19 -50.22 13.30 5.82
CA GLU A 19 -49.02 12.99 5.05
C GLU A 19 -47.90 13.87 5.63
N ARG A 20 -46.86 13.23 6.21
CA ARG A 20 -45.70 13.94 6.66
C ARG A 20 -45.06 14.66 5.48
N THR A 21 -44.80 15.93 5.63
CA THR A 21 -44.08 16.66 4.57
C THR A 21 -42.63 16.22 4.56
N PRO A 22 -41.90 16.34 3.44
CA PRO A 22 -40.45 16.09 3.40
C PRO A 22 -39.69 16.88 4.48
N GLN A 23 -40.19 18.10 4.83
CA GLN A 23 -39.59 18.93 5.88
C GLN A 23 -39.80 18.31 7.27
N ASP A 24 -41.00 17.78 7.58
CA ASP A 24 -41.27 17.13 8.87
C ASP A 24 -40.40 15.88 9.04
N LEU A 25 -40.22 15.09 8.00
CA LEU A 25 -39.32 13.93 7.99
C LEU A 25 -37.86 14.36 8.23
N PHE A 26 -37.41 15.40 7.51
CA PHE A 26 -36.05 15.92 7.70
C PHE A 26 -35.83 16.41 9.15
N ASP A 27 -36.76 17.18 9.71
CA ASP A 27 -36.61 17.73 11.06
C ASP A 27 -36.67 16.65 12.15
N GLU A 28 -37.38 15.56 11.92
CA GLU A 28 -37.44 14.39 12.82
C GLU A 28 -36.16 13.55 12.74
N ASP A 29 -35.64 13.30 11.53
CA ASP A 29 -34.60 12.30 11.28
C ASP A 29 -33.18 12.91 11.17
N LYS A 30 -33.03 14.25 11.02
CA LYS A 30 -31.71 14.90 10.83
C LYS A 30 -30.72 14.60 11.94
N SER A 31 -31.19 14.33 13.17
CA SER A 31 -30.33 13.95 14.29
C SER A 31 -29.73 12.55 14.18
N GLY A 32 -30.31 11.73 13.32
CA GLY A 32 -29.80 10.39 13.02
C GLY A 32 -28.69 10.37 11.95
N VAL A 33 -28.44 11.50 11.28
CA VAL A 33 -27.41 11.62 10.24
C VAL A 33 -26.05 11.88 10.86
N VAL A 34 -25.05 11.15 10.42
CA VAL A 34 -23.67 11.27 10.90
C VAL A 34 -22.70 11.50 9.75
N LEU A 35 -21.64 12.26 10.00
CA LEU A 35 -20.46 12.29 9.13
C LEU A 35 -19.58 11.12 9.51
N ILE A 36 -19.12 10.41 8.49
CA ILE A 36 -18.12 9.34 8.62
C ILE A 36 -16.82 9.84 8.03
N LEU A 37 -15.75 9.72 8.80
CA LEU A 37 -14.39 9.93 8.34
C LEU A 37 -13.65 8.61 8.44
N ASN A 38 -13.11 8.13 7.33
CA ASN A 38 -12.36 6.88 7.25
C ASN A 38 -10.93 7.18 6.81
N GLU A 39 -9.97 6.93 7.69
CA GLU A 39 -8.56 6.92 7.35
C GLU A 39 -8.14 5.49 7.05
N TYR A 40 -7.51 5.27 5.89
CA TYR A 40 -7.22 3.93 5.45
C TYR A 40 -5.88 3.83 4.71
N TYR A 41 -5.38 2.63 4.66
CA TYR A 41 -4.24 2.20 3.87
C TYR A 41 -4.43 0.74 3.45
N TYR A 42 -3.53 0.24 2.64
CA TYR A 42 -3.57 -1.13 2.17
C TYR A 42 -2.37 -1.93 2.67
N THR A 43 -2.59 -3.21 2.85
CA THR A 43 -1.53 -4.18 3.15
C THR A 43 -1.47 -5.22 2.05
N MET A 44 -0.27 -5.68 1.75
CA MET A 44 -0.02 -6.79 0.84
C MET A 44 0.93 -7.76 1.54
N LYS A 45 0.42 -8.93 1.91
CA LYS A 45 1.25 -10.00 2.48
C LYS A 45 1.78 -10.87 1.34
N LEU A 46 3.10 -11.01 1.30
CA LEU A 46 3.83 -11.76 0.30
C LEU A 46 3.92 -13.25 0.65
N PRO A 47 4.23 -14.14 -0.32
CA PRO A 47 4.39 -15.59 -0.08
C PRO A 47 5.47 -15.93 0.97
N ASN A 48 6.51 -15.11 1.08
CA ASN A 48 7.57 -15.27 2.08
C ASN A 48 7.16 -14.84 3.51
N GLY A 49 5.90 -14.42 3.70
CA GLY A 49 5.35 -13.98 4.99
C GLY A 49 5.55 -12.49 5.31
N ASN A 50 6.37 -11.78 4.55
CA ASN A 50 6.56 -10.33 4.73
C ASN A 50 5.29 -9.57 4.35
N THR A 51 5.05 -8.44 5.05
CA THR A 51 3.93 -7.54 4.76
C THR A 51 4.48 -6.22 4.24
N LEU A 52 3.94 -5.76 3.12
CA LEU A 52 4.16 -4.43 2.60
C LEU A 52 2.93 -3.57 2.85
N TYR A 53 3.16 -2.28 3.06
CA TYR A 53 2.16 -1.25 3.32
C TYR A 53 2.19 -0.23 2.19
N PHE A 54 1.03 0.25 1.76
CA PHE A 54 0.94 1.27 0.71
C PHE A 54 -0.38 2.03 0.82
N THR A 55 -0.49 3.21 0.20
CA THR A 55 -1.67 4.07 0.36
C THR A 55 -2.59 4.08 -0.85
N GLY A 56 -2.14 3.61 -1.99
CA GLY A 56 -2.93 3.60 -3.22
C GLY A 56 -2.14 3.11 -4.42
N ILE A 57 -2.70 3.38 -5.58
CA ILE A 57 -2.05 3.25 -6.89
C ILE A 57 -2.13 4.62 -7.53
N ASP A 58 -1.02 5.16 -7.97
CA ASP A 58 -0.97 6.44 -8.65
C ASP A 58 -1.40 6.35 -10.13
N ASN A 59 -1.34 7.49 -10.83
CA ASN A 59 -1.81 7.58 -12.21
C ASN A 59 -0.93 6.84 -13.22
N ASP A 60 0.32 6.55 -12.89
CA ASP A 60 1.23 5.77 -13.73
C ASP A 60 1.20 4.26 -13.39
N GLY A 61 0.38 3.88 -12.43
CA GLY A 61 0.16 2.50 -12.03
C GLY A 61 1.12 2.00 -10.94
N SER A 62 1.94 2.86 -10.35
CA SER A 62 2.85 2.50 -9.27
C SER A 62 2.15 2.46 -7.90
N LEU A 63 2.66 1.65 -6.97
CA LEU A 63 2.14 1.62 -5.60
C LEU A 63 2.60 2.86 -4.83
N GLU A 64 1.62 3.66 -4.37
CA GLU A 64 1.90 4.89 -3.62
C GLU A 64 2.44 4.59 -2.22
N ASN A 65 3.52 5.27 -1.84
CA ASN A 65 4.12 5.20 -0.50
C ASN A 65 4.43 3.76 -0.05
N LEU A 66 4.84 2.88 -0.96
CA LEU A 66 5.17 1.49 -0.64
C LEU A 66 6.32 1.42 0.36
N SER A 67 6.11 0.70 1.46
CA SER A 67 7.14 0.44 2.49
C SER A 67 6.95 -0.92 3.16
N ALA A 68 8.02 -1.47 3.70
CA ALA A 68 7.99 -2.62 4.60
C ALA A 68 7.74 -2.21 6.07
N ASP A 69 7.86 -0.92 6.41
CA ASP A 69 7.59 -0.38 7.74
C ASP A 69 6.32 0.47 7.73
N TYR A 70 5.36 0.12 8.60
CA TYR A 70 4.12 0.89 8.77
C TYR A 70 4.37 2.35 9.18
N ASN A 71 5.42 2.62 9.95
CA ASN A 71 5.72 3.98 10.42
C ASN A 71 5.99 4.95 9.27
N ASP A 72 6.49 4.48 8.13
CA ASP A 72 6.76 5.29 6.94
C ASP A 72 5.48 5.81 6.26
N ILE A 73 4.37 5.08 6.45
CA ILE A 73 3.08 5.40 5.82
C ILE A 73 2.05 5.99 6.78
N LYS A 74 2.27 5.88 8.09
CA LYS A 74 1.30 6.29 9.12
C LYS A 74 0.76 7.71 8.93
N GLY A 75 1.63 8.66 8.58
CA GLY A 75 1.26 10.06 8.31
C GLY A 75 0.80 10.35 6.87
N LYS A 76 0.68 9.32 6.03
CA LYS A 76 0.33 9.42 4.60
C LYS A 76 -0.95 8.66 4.26
N ARG A 77 -1.67 8.18 5.28
CA ARG A 77 -2.92 7.44 5.10
C ARG A 77 -3.90 8.25 4.26
N GLN A 78 -4.68 7.58 3.45
CA GLN A 78 -5.73 8.19 2.66
C GLN A 78 -6.93 8.50 3.57
N THR A 79 -7.65 9.58 3.26
CA THR A 79 -8.85 9.97 3.99
C THR A 79 -10.04 9.99 3.05
N LEU A 80 -11.14 9.37 3.48
CA LEU A 80 -12.41 9.39 2.78
C LEU A 80 -13.51 9.81 3.74
N SER A 81 -14.33 10.79 3.35
CA SER A 81 -15.50 11.17 4.10
C SER A 81 -16.78 10.73 3.41
N GLY A 82 -17.79 10.48 4.20
CA GLY A 82 -19.11 10.11 3.70
C GLY A 82 -20.19 10.34 4.75
N THR A 83 -21.43 10.04 4.39
CA THR A 83 -22.58 10.18 5.27
C THR A 83 -23.10 8.80 5.64
N GLY A 84 -23.51 8.67 6.89
CA GLY A 84 -24.24 7.51 7.40
C GLY A 84 -25.44 7.95 8.23
N PHE A 85 -26.24 7.00 8.65
CA PHE A 85 -27.36 7.24 9.54
C PHE A 85 -27.57 6.07 10.49
N PHE A 86 -27.99 6.38 11.71
CA PHE A 86 -28.35 5.36 12.69
C PHE A 86 -29.61 4.63 12.27
N ILE A 87 -29.59 3.32 12.34
CA ILE A 87 -30.74 2.45 11.99
C ILE A 87 -31.37 1.80 13.21
N ASP A 88 -30.71 1.88 14.36
CA ASP A 88 -31.23 1.36 15.61
C ASP A 88 -30.69 2.14 16.84
N LYS A 89 -31.24 1.82 18.02
CA LYS A 89 -30.82 2.40 19.29
C LYS A 89 -29.51 1.86 19.84
N GLN A 90 -28.98 0.82 19.23
CA GLN A 90 -27.71 0.20 19.59
C GLN A 90 -26.51 0.93 18.94
N GLY A 91 -26.77 1.91 18.08
CA GLY A 91 -25.76 2.68 17.39
C GLY A 91 -25.28 2.06 16.08
N THR A 92 -26.07 1.13 15.49
CA THR A 92 -25.76 0.59 14.16
C THR A 92 -25.91 1.69 13.11
N ILE A 93 -24.90 1.88 12.28
CA ILE A 93 -24.88 2.89 11.22
C ILE A 93 -24.95 2.21 9.86
N MET A 94 -25.84 2.69 9.01
CA MET A 94 -25.87 2.36 7.60
C MET A 94 -25.12 3.43 6.79
N THR A 95 -24.23 3.00 5.92
CA THR A 95 -23.49 3.86 5.00
C THR A 95 -23.17 3.14 3.69
N ASN A 96 -22.65 3.85 2.71
CA ASN A 96 -22.18 3.24 1.47
C ASN A 96 -20.93 2.38 1.73
N ARG A 97 -20.88 1.21 1.09
CA ARG A 97 -19.76 0.27 1.26
C ARG A 97 -18.40 0.92 1.01
N HIS A 98 -18.26 1.75 -0.02
CA HIS A 98 -16.99 2.40 -0.34
C HIS A 98 -16.50 3.37 0.74
N VAL A 99 -17.43 3.92 1.57
CA VAL A 99 -17.07 4.79 2.71
C VAL A 99 -16.48 3.96 3.85
N ALA A 100 -17.11 2.82 4.17
CA ALA A 100 -16.67 1.96 5.27
C ALA A 100 -15.48 1.06 4.88
N GLN A 101 -15.42 0.65 3.60
CA GLN A 101 -14.40 -0.27 3.10
C GLN A 101 -14.01 0.12 1.67
N PRO A 102 -13.06 1.06 1.51
CA PRO A 102 -12.55 1.45 0.20
C PRO A 102 -12.00 0.24 -0.56
N ALA A 103 -12.38 0.13 -1.83
CA ALA A 103 -11.92 -0.95 -2.70
C ALA A 103 -10.64 -0.54 -3.43
N ILE A 104 -9.82 -1.54 -3.74
CA ILE A 104 -8.67 -1.38 -4.63
C ILE A 104 -8.70 -2.46 -5.70
N ASP A 105 -8.22 -2.14 -6.89
CA ASP A 105 -8.01 -3.12 -7.95
C ASP A 105 -6.81 -4.01 -7.62
N LYS A 106 -7.10 -5.18 -7.07
CA LYS A 106 -6.07 -6.16 -6.68
C LYS A 106 -5.24 -6.65 -7.87
N LYS A 107 -5.82 -6.64 -9.09
CA LYS A 107 -5.08 -7.02 -10.29
C LYS A 107 -4.04 -5.95 -10.62
N ALA A 108 -4.43 -4.69 -10.58
CA ALA A 108 -3.51 -3.57 -10.77
C ALA A 108 -2.40 -3.56 -9.70
N VAL A 109 -2.73 -3.81 -8.43
CA VAL A 109 -1.72 -3.96 -7.34
C VAL A 109 -0.71 -5.05 -7.67
N LYS A 110 -1.17 -6.22 -8.10
CA LYS A 110 -0.29 -7.34 -8.48
C LYS A 110 0.61 -6.97 -9.67
N GLU A 111 0.05 -6.35 -10.69
CA GLU A 111 0.80 -5.94 -11.89
C GLU A 111 1.86 -4.90 -11.54
N SER A 112 1.52 -3.91 -10.72
CA SER A 112 2.44 -2.91 -10.21
C SER A 112 3.58 -3.54 -9.38
N TYR A 113 3.25 -4.45 -8.48
CA TYR A 113 4.25 -5.18 -7.69
C TYR A 113 5.21 -5.97 -8.57
N ASN A 114 4.70 -6.77 -9.50
CA ASN A 114 5.54 -7.57 -10.40
C ASN A 114 6.44 -6.69 -11.28
N SER A 115 5.91 -5.56 -11.78
CA SER A 115 6.68 -4.58 -12.55
C SER A 115 7.80 -3.95 -11.73
N LEU A 116 7.52 -3.58 -10.47
CA LEU A 116 8.53 -3.06 -9.56
C LEU A 116 9.65 -4.08 -9.32
N VAL A 117 9.28 -5.32 -9.00
CA VAL A 117 10.28 -6.38 -8.76
C VAL A 117 11.11 -6.66 -10.00
N ALA A 118 10.49 -6.68 -11.19
CA ALA A 118 11.23 -6.85 -12.46
C ALA A 118 12.23 -5.70 -12.69
N SER A 119 11.83 -4.46 -12.40
CA SER A 119 12.71 -3.29 -12.49
C SER A 119 13.88 -3.36 -11.51
N LEU A 120 13.64 -3.80 -10.28
CA LEU A 120 14.70 -4.01 -9.28
C LEU A 120 15.66 -5.12 -9.71
N LYS A 121 15.15 -6.23 -10.24
CA LYS A 121 16.01 -7.32 -10.79
C LYS A 121 16.88 -6.84 -11.95
N ALA A 122 16.35 -5.98 -12.82
CA ALA A 122 17.13 -5.38 -13.90
C ALA A 122 18.21 -4.42 -13.35
N TYR A 123 17.87 -3.59 -12.38
CA TYR A 123 18.81 -2.70 -11.70
C TYR A 123 19.97 -3.46 -11.06
N PHE A 124 19.68 -4.51 -10.27
CA PHE A 124 20.72 -5.34 -9.65
C PHE A 124 21.55 -6.09 -10.72
N GLY A 125 20.92 -6.51 -11.83
CA GLY A 125 21.64 -7.08 -12.95
C GLY A 125 22.69 -6.14 -13.54
N ALA A 126 22.34 -4.87 -13.74
CA ALA A 126 23.28 -3.87 -14.23
C ALA A 126 24.42 -3.58 -13.22
N GLN A 127 24.13 -3.54 -11.91
CA GLN A 127 25.17 -3.40 -10.89
C GLN A 127 26.13 -4.60 -10.88
N MET A 128 25.63 -5.82 -11.05
CA MET A 128 26.43 -7.02 -11.13
C MET A 128 27.35 -7.02 -12.38
N GLU A 129 26.87 -6.51 -13.51
CA GLU A 129 27.70 -6.35 -14.72
C GLU A 129 28.84 -5.35 -14.47
N GLU A 130 28.57 -4.23 -13.81
CA GLU A 130 29.60 -3.24 -13.46
C GLU A 130 30.67 -3.84 -12.53
N LEU A 131 30.28 -4.60 -11.51
CA LEU A 131 31.24 -5.29 -10.62
C LEU A 131 32.08 -6.32 -11.39
N ALA A 132 31.47 -7.05 -12.33
CA ALA A 132 32.19 -8.01 -13.16
C ALA A 132 33.19 -7.33 -14.10
N ASP A 133 32.89 -6.13 -14.60
CA ASP A 133 33.80 -5.35 -15.43
C ASP A 133 34.99 -4.80 -14.60
N GLN A 134 34.73 -4.33 -13.38
CA GLN A 134 35.78 -3.93 -12.45
C GLN A 134 36.70 -5.09 -12.10
N TYR A 135 36.14 -6.27 -11.82
CA TYR A 135 36.90 -7.49 -11.56
C TYR A 135 37.81 -7.86 -12.73
N ARG A 136 37.28 -7.83 -13.96
CA ARG A 136 38.06 -8.11 -15.20
C ARG A 136 39.19 -7.09 -15.38
N THR A 137 38.93 -5.83 -15.06
CA THR A 137 39.96 -4.78 -15.11
C THR A 137 41.11 -5.07 -14.16
N LEU A 138 40.81 -5.45 -12.92
CA LEU A 138 41.81 -5.86 -11.92
C LEU A 138 42.57 -7.12 -12.35
N GLU A 139 41.88 -8.11 -12.97
CA GLU A 139 42.52 -9.30 -13.49
C GLU A 139 43.55 -8.98 -14.57
N ASN A 140 43.21 -8.04 -15.48
CA ASN A 140 44.15 -7.59 -16.49
C ASN A 140 45.39 -6.87 -15.88
N GLN A 141 45.20 -6.15 -14.77
CA GLN A 141 46.30 -5.45 -14.07
C GLN A 141 47.29 -6.40 -13.40
N LYS A 142 46.94 -7.66 -13.16
CA LYS A 142 47.88 -8.67 -12.62
C LYS A 142 49.06 -8.91 -13.53
N SER A 143 48.88 -8.78 -14.83
CA SER A 143 50.02 -8.89 -15.78
C SER A 143 51.08 -7.81 -15.58
N ASP A 144 50.67 -6.63 -15.08
CA ASP A 144 51.54 -5.50 -14.81
C ASP A 144 52.32 -5.63 -13.50
N CYS A 145 51.99 -6.66 -12.71
CA CYS A 145 52.75 -7.00 -11.48
C CYS A 145 54.00 -7.83 -11.74
N VAL A 146 54.20 -8.24 -12.99
CA VAL A 146 55.41 -8.98 -13.42
C VAL A 146 56.25 -8.09 -14.32
N SER A 147 57.49 -7.87 -13.92
CA SER A 147 58.50 -7.15 -14.71
C SER A 147 59.70 -8.08 -15.02
N PHE A 148 60.46 -7.76 -16.08
CA PHE A 148 61.62 -8.52 -16.44
C PHE A 148 62.86 -7.63 -16.42
N ASP A 149 63.97 -8.17 -15.95
CA ASP A 149 65.25 -7.47 -15.99
C ASP A 149 65.88 -7.60 -17.39
N PHE A 150 67.03 -6.95 -17.59
CA PHE A 150 67.77 -7.03 -18.85
C PHE A 150 68.21 -8.44 -19.24
N TYR A 151 68.32 -9.35 -18.26
CA TYR A 151 68.73 -10.74 -18.46
C TYR A 151 67.52 -11.68 -18.68
N GLY A 152 66.26 -11.16 -18.63
CA GLY A 152 65.05 -11.93 -18.79
C GLY A 152 64.56 -12.61 -17.50
N ASN A 153 65.10 -12.25 -16.29
CA ASN A 153 64.61 -12.76 -15.03
C ASN A 153 63.30 -12.04 -14.69
N ALA A 154 62.27 -12.81 -14.28
CA ALA A 154 61.00 -12.25 -13.84
C ALA A 154 61.05 -11.79 -12.39
N TYR A 155 60.51 -10.59 -12.12
CA TYR A 155 60.31 -10.04 -10.82
C TYR A 155 58.80 -9.80 -10.62
N GLN A 156 58.26 -10.28 -9.52
CA GLN A 156 56.85 -10.10 -9.17
C GLN A 156 56.70 -9.06 -8.07
N ASP A 157 55.82 -8.09 -8.29
CA ASP A 157 55.42 -7.13 -7.27
C ASP A 157 54.33 -7.75 -6.38
N GLU A 158 54.76 -8.41 -5.33
CA GLU A 158 53.88 -9.16 -4.39
C GLU A 158 52.91 -8.22 -3.68
N GLU A 159 53.31 -6.99 -3.32
CA GLU A 159 52.46 -6.01 -2.64
C GLU A 159 51.31 -5.59 -3.53
N LYS A 160 51.60 -5.24 -4.79
CA LYS A 160 50.60 -4.87 -5.77
C LYS A 160 49.66 -6.04 -6.12
N LEU A 161 50.22 -7.24 -6.25
CA LEU A 161 49.44 -8.44 -6.52
C LEU A 161 48.46 -8.75 -5.37
N GLN A 162 48.95 -8.63 -4.12
CA GLN A 162 48.11 -8.82 -2.93
C GLN A 162 47.00 -7.77 -2.83
N ALA A 163 47.28 -6.51 -3.14
CA ALA A 163 46.30 -5.43 -3.15
C ALA A 163 45.20 -5.72 -4.19
N ILE A 164 45.56 -6.11 -5.41
CA ILE A 164 44.61 -6.51 -6.46
C ILE A 164 43.76 -7.70 -6.01
N THR A 165 44.37 -8.72 -5.43
CA THR A 165 43.65 -9.93 -4.98
C THR A 165 42.64 -9.60 -3.88
N THR A 166 43.02 -8.69 -2.93
CA THR A 166 42.11 -8.22 -1.88
C THR A 166 40.88 -7.48 -2.49
N GLN A 167 41.14 -6.55 -3.41
CA GLN A 167 40.05 -5.82 -4.08
C GLN A 167 39.14 -6.76 -4.89
N GLN A 168 39.70 -7.76 -5.56
CA GLN A 168 38.88 -8.77 -6.25
C GLN A 168 37.99 -9.58 -5.30
N GLY A 169 38.51 -9.92 -4.10
CA GLY A 169 37.71 -10.60 -3.07
C GLY A 169 36.52 -9.75 -2.61
N GLU A 170 36.73 -8.45 -2.41
CA GLU A 170 35.67 -7.50 -2.02
C GLU A 170 34.59 -7.38 -3.12
N LEU A 171 35.00 -7.30 -4.39
CA LEU A 171 34.06 -7.24 -5.52
C LEU A 171 33.26 -8.55 -5.66
N GLU A 172 33.90 -9.71 -5.46
CA GLU A 172 33.25 -11.01 -5.49
C GLU A 172 32.22 -11.15 -4.37
N GLU A 173 32.51 -10.69 -3.17
CA GLU A 173 31.56 -10.68 -2.07
C GLU A 173 30.33 -9.78 -2.38
N GLN A 174 30.54 -8.58 -2.90
CA GLN A 174 29.45 -7.66 -3.29
C GLN A 174 28.62 -8.28 -4.41
N PHE A 175 29.25 -8.88 -5.43
CA PHE A 175 28.55 -9.54 -6.51
C PHE A 175 27.67 -10.70 -6.01
N ASN A 176 28.19 -11.53 -5.10
CA ASN A 176 27.44 -12.64 -4.52
C ASN A 176 26.25 -12.14 -3.69
N GLN A 177 26.41 -11.08 -2.90
CA GLN A 177 25.31 -10.46 -2.14
C GLN A 177 24.19 -9.96 -3.07
N LEU A 178 24.53 -9.23 -4.14
CA LEU A 178 23.55 -8.75 -5.11
C LEU A 178 22.86 -9.90 -5.85
N ARG A 179 23.60 -10.94 -6.22
CA ARG A 179 23.04 -12.14 -6.85
C ARG A 179 22.02 -12.82 -5.94
N ASP A 180 22.36 -13.06 -4.69
CA ASP A 180 21.49 -13.74 -3.73
C ASP A 180 20.20 -12.94 -3.47
N VAL A 181 20.31 -11.62 -3.36
CA VAL A 181 19.14 -10.72 -3.25
C VAL A 181 18.28 -10.81 -4.52
N ARG A 182 18.89 -10.71 -5.71
CA ARG A 182 18.18 -10.76 -7.00
C ARG A 182 17.48 -12.11 -7.23
N GLU A 183 18.11 -13.22 -6.86
CA GLU A 183 17.54 -14.57 -6.98
C GLU A 183 16.40 -14.81 -6.00
N SER A 184 16.41 -14.18 -4.83
CA SER A 184 15.32 -14.24 -3.85
C SER A 184 14.05 -13.51 -4.30
N MET A 185 14.12 -12.65 -5.31
CA MET A 185 13.00 -11.85 -5.80
C MET A 185 12.14 -12.66 -6.78
N ASN A 186 10.82 -12.70 -6.52
CA ASN A 186 9.84 -13.28 -7.43
C ASN A 186 9.03 -12.17 -8.13
N ASP A 187 9.25 -11.99 -9.44
CA ASP A 187 8.56 -11.02 -10.29
C ASP A 187 7.35 -11.62 -11.04
N HIS A 188 6.95 -12.84 -10.69
CA HIS A 188 5.82 -13.57 -11.28
C HIS A 188 4.84 -14.07 -10.20
N VAL A 189 4.64 -13.28 -9.14
CA VAL A 189 3.67 -13.64 -8.09
C VAL A 189 2.26 -13.62 -8.66
N SER A 190 1.48 -14.66 -8.41
CA SER A 190 0.08 -14.76 -8.81
C SER A 190 -0.82 -14.04 -7.80
N LEU A 191 -2.06 -13.69 -8.21
CA LEU A 191 -2.98 -12.93 -7.35
C LEU A 191 -3.41 -13.71 -6.11
N ASP A 192 -3.53 -15.02 -6.18
CA ASP A 192 -3.90 -15.92 -5.09
C ASP A 192 -2.78 -16.12 -4.06
N GLU A 193 -1.52 -15.83 -4.44
CA GLU A 193 -0.39 -15.81 -3.52
C GLU A 193 -0.28 -14.50 -2.73
N LEU A 194 -0.97 -13.44 -3.16
CA LEU A 194 -0.96 -12.13 -2.51
C LEU A 194 -2.22 -11.94 -1.66
N GLN A 195 -2.05 -11.71 -0.35
CA GLN A 195 -3.14 -11.33 0.52
C GLN A 195 -3.23 -9.81 0.61
N ILE A 196 -4.05 -9.21 -0.27
CA ILE A 196 -4.26 -7.76 -0.31
C ILE A 196 -5.50 -7.42 0.50
N ALA A 197 -5.35 -6.54 1.49
CA ALA A 197 -6.40 -6.07 2.38
C ALA A 197 -6.36 -4.56 2.56
N VAL A 198 -7.53 -3.95 2.81
CA VAL A 198 -7.65 -2.58 3.31
C VAL A 198 -7.71 -2.61 4.83
N VAL A 199 -7.00 -1.67 5.45
CA VAL A 199 -7.08 -1.39 6.89
C VAL A 199 -7.70 -0.03 7.05
N CYS A 200 -8.80 0.04 7.81
CA CYS A 200 -9.61 1.24 8.01
C CYS A 200 -9.64 1.64 9.48
N GLU A 201 -9.53 2.93 9.73
CA GLU A 201 -9.81 3.57 11.01
C GLU A 201 -10.96 4.55 10.80
N VAL A 202 -12.13 4.22 11.37
CA VAL A 202 -13.37 4.93 11.08
C VAL A 202 -13.80 5.73 12.30
N GLY A 203 -13.83 7.06 12.14
CA GLY A 203 -14.44 8.01 13.06
C GLY A 203 -15.84 8.42 12.61
N ILE A 204 -16.68 8.80 13.55
CA ILE A 204 -18.01 9.37 13.28
C ILE A 204 -18.16 10.70 14.02
N ALA A 205 -18.81 11.66 13.37
CA ALA A 205 -19.18 12.92 13.98
C ALA A 205 -20.65 13.23 13.75
N TYR A 206 -21.29 13.81 14.76
CA TYR A 206 -22.69 14.24 14.73
C TYR A 206 -22.87 15.50 15.59
N ASN A 207 -24.03 16.12 15.53
CA ASN A 207 -24.37 17.30 16.34
C ASN A 207 -23.41 18.50 16.17
N ASN A 208 -23.10 18.87 14.93
CA ASN A 208 -22.20 19.98 14.59
C ASN A 208 -20.75 19.84 15.11
N THR A 209 -20.30 18.63 15.37
CA THR A 209 -18.89 18.35 15.71
C THR A 209 -18.03 18.66 14.49
N TYR A 210 -16.95 19.41 14.69
CA TYR A 210 -15.93 19.62 13.67
C TYR A 210 -14.91 18.49 13.73
N VAL A 211 -14.65 17.86 12.59
CA VAL A 211 -13.78 16.67 12.49
C VAL A 211 -12.70 16.92 11.46
N THR A 212 -11.46 16.67 11.81
CA THR A 212 -10.30 16.75 10.93
C THR A 212 -9.63 15.39 10.71
N SER A 213 -9.83 14.46 11.63
CA SER A 213 -9.29 13.11 11.56
C SER A 213 -10.27 12.10 12.15
N SER A 214 -10.02 10.81 11.96
CA SER A 214 -10.83 9.73 12.53
C SER A 214 -10.73 9.64 14.06
N SER A 215 -9.75 10.32 14.66
CA SER A 215 -9.52 10.36 16.12
C SER A 215 -10.16 11.55 16.82
N ASP A 216 -10.78 12.49 16.09
CA ASP A 216 -11.50 13.63 16.67
C ASP A 216 -12.90 13.22 17.11
#